data_ac3764468524bdd411fff77d614545f6
#
_entry.id   ac3764468524bdd411fff77d614545f6
#
_cell.length_a   1.000
_cell.length_b   1.000
_cell.length_c   1.000
_cell.angle_alpha   90.00
_cell.angle_beta   90.00
_cell.angle_gamma   90.00
#
_symmetry.space_group_name_H-M   'P 1'
#
loop_
_entity.id
_entity.type
_entity.pdbx_description
1 polymer ?
#
loop_
_entity_poly.entity_id
_entity_poly.type
_entity_poly.pdbx_seq_one_letter_code
_entity_poly.pdbx_strand_id
1 'polypeptide(L)'
;MSEIARLQDFAETAESIAATTKKLEKTALLGSYLRMLSDPDLSRAARYFAGHQFAQSDSRTTNVGGSIISAALSEATGFSPEDLYPRYVRLGDPGDLAAEIIKEAKQSFQPTITLVETESLITRLSDTRGIKNKTSLLTALLRRASPLEGKYLIKLLAGDLRIGLREGLVEDAIARAFEQQLADVAYANMLLGDIGETAVRARASDLRDVNMRLFHPI
;
A
#
# COMPACT_ATOMS: atom_id res chain seq x y z
N MET A 1 -19.53 11.21 10.40
CA MET A 1 -18.22 11.66 9.91
C MET A 1 -17.40 10.40 9.73
N SER A 2 -16.99 10.07 8.51
CA SER A 2 -16.10 8.92 8.28
C SER A 2 -14.76 9.20 8.97
N GLU A 3 -14.30 8.26 9.79
CA GLU A 3 -12.99 8.35 10.43
C GLU A 3 -11.91 8.37 9.35
N ILE A 4 -10.89 9.20 9.50
CA ILE A 4 -9.79 9.32 8.52
C ILE A 4 -8.99 8.02 8.58
N ALA A 5 -8.91 7.31 7.46
CA ALA A 5 -8.20 6.04 7.38
C ALA A 5 -6.70 6.22 7.60
N ARG A 6 -6.14 5.48 8.56
CA ARG A 6 -4.74 5.54 8.96
C ARG A 6 -3.93 4.45 8.26
N LEU A 7 -2.68 4.75 7.99
CA LEU A 7 -1.73 3.75 7.49
C LEU A 7 -1.49 2.63 8.51
N GLN A 8 -1.64 2.93 9.81
CA GLN A 8 -1.54 1.93 10.89
C GLN A 8 -2.60 0.83 10.73
N ASP A 9 -3.87 1.19 10.51
CA ASP A 9 -4.98 0.22 10.38
C ASP A 9 -4.81 -0.64 9.12
N PHE A 10 -4.32 -0.04 8.02
CA PHE A 10 -3.92 -0.76 6.82
C PHE A 10 -2.80 -1.77 7.13
N ALA A 11 -1.79 -1.35 7.86
CA ALA A 11 -0.63 -2.16 8.20
C ALA A 11 -0.99 -3.31 9.15
N GLU A 12 -1.84 -3.09 10.14
CA GLU A 12 -2.37 -4.14 11.05
C GLU A 12 -3.20 -5.17 10.30
N THR A 13 -4.02 -4.71 9.35
CA THR A 13 -4.78 -5.61 8.46
C THR A 13 -3.81 -6.44 7.60
N ALA A 14 -2.77 -5.85 7.05
CA ALA A 14 -1.76 -6.55 6.26
C ALA A 14 -0.98 -7.58 7.10
N GLU A 15 -0.62 -7.28 8.35
CA GLU A 15 -0.01 -8.26 9.28
C GLU A 15 -0.96 -9.43 9.55
N SER A 16 -2.23 -9.14 9.81
CA SER A 16 -3.25 -10.18 10.05
C SER A 16 -3.39 -11.11 8.83
N ILE A 17 -3.36 -10.54 7.62
CA ILE A 17 -3.40 -11.30 6.37
C ILE A 17 -2.10 -12.12 6.19
N ALA A 18 -0.95 -11.59 6.53
CA ALA A 18 0.32 -12.29 6.45
C ALA A 18 0.39 -13.50 7.41
N ALA A 19 -0.26 -13.40 8.57
CA ALA A 19 -0.25 -14.42 9.61
C ALA A 19 -1.01 -15.69 9.25
N THR A 20 -1.87 -15.68 8.22
CA THR A 20 -2.63 -16.87 7.79
C THR A 20 -2.23 -17.33 6.39
N THR A 21 -2.29 -18.65 6.15
CA THR A 21 -2.11 -19.23 4.81
C THR A 21 -3.44 -19.53 4.11
N LYS A 22 -4.57 -19.41 4.82
CA LYS A 22 -5.90 -19.77 4.31
C LYS A 22 -6.48 -18.64 3.46
N LYS A 23 -6.73 -18.89 2.19
CA LYS A 23 -7.26 -17.89 1.24
C LYS A 23 -8.55 -17.25 1.71
N LEU A 24 -9.52 -18.04 2.20
CA LEU A 24 -10.81 -17.54 2.67
C LEU A 24 -10.68 -16.62 3.89
N GLU A 25 -9.74 -16.90 4.78
CA GLU A 25 -9.45 -16.06 5.93
C GLU A 25 -8.83 -14.73 5.50
N LYS A 26 -7.87 -14.77 4.56
CA LYS A 26 -7.29 -13.54 3.97
C LYS A 26 -8.36 -12.66 3.34
N THR A 27 -9.22 -13.22 2.51
CA THR A 27 -10.30 -12.45 1.84
C THR A 27 -11.35 -11.92 2.82
N ALA A 28 -11.64 -12.65 3.90
CA ALA A 28 -12.53 -12.19 4.93
C ALA A 28 -11.94 -11.02 5.75
N LEU A 29 -10.66 -11.09 6.13
CA LEU A 29 -9.93 -10.02 6.82
C LEU A 29 -9.91 -8.75 5.97
N LEU A 30 -9.49 -8.89 4.71
CA LEU A 30 -9.44 -7.75 3.78
C LEU A 30 -10.84 -7.17 3.54
N GLY A 31 -11.84 -8.00 3.26
CA GLY A 31 -13.22 -7.55 3.02
C GLY A 31 -13.82 -6.81 4.21
N SER A 32 -13.52 -7.24 5.44
CA SER A 32 -13.95 -6.54 6.65
C SER A 32 -13.34 -5.15 6.77
N TYR A 33 -12.04 -5.02 6.46
CA TYR A 33 -11.37 -3.72 6.45
C TYR A 33 -11.91 -2.79 5.36
N LEU A 34 -12.06 -3.29 4.12
CA LEU A 34 -12.55 -2.49 2.99
C LEU A 34 -13.96 -1.91 3.24
N ARG A 35 -14.85 -2.65 3.94
CA ARG A 35 -16.19 -2.16 4.25
C ARG A 35 -16.22 -0.92 5.13
N MET A 36 -15.23 -0.73 5.99
CA MET A 36 -15.17 0.38 6.95
C MET A 36 -14.70 1.70 6.34
N LEU A 37 -14.09 1.65 5.15
CA LEU A 37 -13.45 2.79 4.53
C LEU A 37 -14.44 3.70 3.79
N SER A 38 -14.14 5.00 3.70
CA SER A 38 -14.78 5.93 2.75
C SER A 38 -14.44 5.53 1.31
N ASP A 39 -15.21 5.99 0.31
CA ASP A 39 -14.91 5.65 -1.10
C ASP A 39 -13.50 6.05 -1.54
N PRO A 40 -12.97 7.25 -1.22
CA PRO A 40 -11.60 7.58 -1.57
C PRO A 40 -10.57 6.67 -0.90
N ASP A 41 -10.76 6.30 0.37
CA ASP A 41 -9.84 5.45 1.10
C ASP A 41 -9.98 3.98 0.70
N LEU A 42 -11.19 3.53 0.34
CA LEU A 42 -11.44 2.22 -0.27
C LEU A 42 -10.65 2.06 -1.57
N SER A 43 -10.70 3.07 -2.43
CA SER A 43 -9.96 3.08 -3.68
C SER A 43 -8.45 2.97 -3.45
N ARG A 44 -7.89 3.74 -2.51
CA ARG A 44 -6.47 3.69 -2.12
C ARG A 44 -6.09 2.31 -1.58
N ALA A 45 -6.83 1.85 -0.60
CA ALA A 45 -6.55 0.58 0.07
C ALA A 45 -6.61 -0.61 -0.90
N ALA A 46 -7.61 -0.67 -1.78
CA ALA A 46 -7.74 -1.73 -2.76
C ALA A 46 -6.52 -1.77 -3.70
N ARG A 47 -6.07 -0.61 -4.22
CA ARG A 47 -4.84 -0.52 -5.02
C ARG A 47 -3.62 -1.01 -4.24
N TYR A 48 -3.45 -0.54 -3.01
CA TYR A 48 -2.28 -0.87 -2.19
C TYR A 48 -2.22 -2.35 -1.84
N PHE A 49 -3.34 -2.98 -1.48
CA PHE A 49 -3.39 -4.42 -1.23
C PHE A 49 -3.16 -5.26 -2.49
N ALA A 50 -3.48 -4.73 -3.67
CA ALA A 50 -3.14 -5.36 -4.95
C ALA A 50 -1.67 -5.15 -5.36
N GLY A 51 -0.89 -4.37 -4.59
CA GLY A 51 0.51 -4.07 -4.87
C GLY A 51 0.73 -2.88 -5.81
N HIS A 52 -0.31 -2.10 -6.08
CA HIS A 52 -0.24 -0.97 -7.01
C HIS A 52 -0.13 0.37 -6.27
N GLN A 53 0.84 1.19 -6.67
CA GLN A 53 0.98 2.57 -6.18
C GLN A 53 -0.01 3.52 -6.87
N PHE A 54 -0.30 3.24 -8.13
CA PHE A 54 -1.24 3.96 -9.00
C PHE A 54 -2.22 2.97 -9.62
N ALA A 55 -3.24 3.45 -10.31
CA ALA A 55 -4.06 2.62 -11.19
C ALA A 55 -3.16 1.96 -12.26
N GLN A 56 -3.47 0.75 -12.71
CA GLN A 56 -2.71 0.08 -13.77
C GLN A 56 -2.78 0.84 -15.11
N SER A 57 -3.87 1.58 -15.30
CA SER A 57 -4.05 2.50 -16.43
C SER A 57 -3.18 3.76 -16.34
N ASP A 58 -2.51 4.01 -15.21
CA ASP A 58 -1.64 5.15 -14.98
C ASP A 58 -0.17 4.72 -15.16
N SER A 59 0.52 5.31 -16.11
CA SER A 59 1.92 4.99 -16.44
C SER A 59 2.95 5.58 -15.48
N ARG A 60 2.53 6.35 -14.48
CA ARG A 60 3.45 6.95 -13.51
C ARG A 60 4.13 5.88 -12.65
N THR A 61 5.35 6.16 -12.28
CA THR A 61 6.13 5.36 -11.34
C THR A 61 6.88 6.26 -10.37
N THR A 62 7.03 5.83 -9.13
CA THR A 62 7.80 6.60 -8.14
C THR A 62 9.30 6.54 -8.40
N ASN A 63 9.78 5.51 -9.11
CA ASN A 63 11.21 5.25 -9.31
C ASN A 63 12.01 5.33 -7.99
N VAL A 64 11.45 4.79 -6.91
CA VAL A 64 12.10 4.68 -5.61
C VAL A 64 12.75 3.31 -5.52
N GLY A 65 14.07 3.27 -5.65
CA GLY A 65 14.87 2.06 -5.51
C GLY A 65 15.54 1.93 -4.14
N GLY A 66 16.26 0.82 -3.94
CA GLY A 66 16.91 0.50 -2.67
C GLY A 66 17.86 1.59 -2.15
N SER A 67 18.54 2.33 -3.04
CA SER A 67 19.44 3.42 -2.64
C SER A 67 18.69 4.59 -2.00
N ILE A 68 17.51 4.95 -2.52
CA ILE A 68 16.67 6.01 -1.95
C ILE A 68 16.08 5.54 -0.61
N ILE A 69 15.62 4.30 -0.54
CA ILE A 69 15.07 3.71 0.68
C ILE A 69 16.13 3.69 1.78
N SER A 70 17.33 3.16 1.49
CA SER A 70 18.43 3.09 2.45
C SER A 70 18.85 4.48 2.95
N ALA A 71 19.02 5.43 2.04
CA ALA A 71 19.37 6.81 2.41
C ALA A 71 18.28 7.46 3.27
N ALA A 72 17.01 7.29 2.92
CA ALA A 72 15.89 7.84 3.69
C ALA A 72 15.77 7.22 5.09
N LEU A 73 15.98 5.92 5.21
CA LEU A 73 15.99 5.22 6.50
C LEU A 73 17.16 5.69 7.36
N SER A 74 18.37 5.80 6.79
CA SER A 74 19.55 6.34 7.46
C SER A 74 19.31 7.76 8.00
N GLU A 75 18.83 8.67 7.15
CA GLU A 75 18.52 10.04 7.55
C GLU A 75 17.38 10.16 8.58
N ALA A 76 16.41 9.25 8.53
CA ALA A 76 15.26 9.28 9.45
C ALA A 76 15.60 8.73 10.84
N THR A 77 16.51 7.76 10.93
CA THR A 77 16.79 6.99 12.14
C THR A 77 18.16 7.30 12.74
N GLY A 78 19.09 7.86 11.95
CA GLY A 78 20.47 8.13 12.38
C GLY A 78 21.42 6.94 12.25
N PHE A 79 20.94 5.76 11.82
CA PHE A 79 21.83 4.62 11.52
C PHE A 79 22.63 4.86 10.25
N SER A 80 23.90 4.44 10.25
CA SER A 80 24.73 4.53 9.05
C SER A 80 24.34 3.49 8.00
N PRO A 81 24.63 3.70 6.71
CA PRO A 81 24.40 2.67 5.69
C PRO A 81 25.14 1.35 6.00
N GLU A 82 26.29 1.42 6.66
CA GLU A 82 27.09 0.28 7.10
C GLU A 82 26.36 -0.55 8.17
N ASP A 83 25.57 0.09 9.03
CA ASP A 83 24.72 -0.57 10.04
C ASP A 83 23.48 -1.21 9.42
N LEU A 84 22.93 -0.58 8.38
CA LEU A 84 21.70 -1.04 7.72
C LEU A 84 21.93 -2.29 6.85
N TYR A 85 23.04 -2.36 6.13
CA TYR A 85 23.27 -3.43 5.16
C TYR A 85 23.31 -4.84 5.77
N PRO A 86 24.03 -5.14 6.87
CA PRO A 86 24.01 -6.46 7.50
C PRO A 86 22.61 -6.85 8.01
N ARG A 87 21.85 -5.90 8.52
CA ARG A 87 20.48 -6.13 8.99
C ARG A 87 19.55 -6.45 7.81
N TYR A 88 19.66 -5.72 6.71
CA TYR A 88 18.92 -6.01 5.49
C TYR A 88 19.21 -7.40 4.95
N VAL A 89 20.49 -7.82 4.91
CA VAL A 89 20.89 -9.17 4.47
C VAL A 89 20.27 -10.25 5.35
N ARG A 90 20.23 -10.03 6.67
CA ARG A 90 19.63 -10.96 7.63
C ARG A 90 18.11 -11.07 7.50
N LEU A 91 17.44 -9.94 7.31
CA LEU A 91 15.96 -9.87 7.24
C LEU A 91 15.41 -10.21 5.84
N GLY A 92 16.16 -9.93 4.78
CA GLY A 92 15.76 -10.18 3.41
C GLY A 92 14.57 -9.33 2.92
N ASP A 93 14.15 -8.32 3.70
CA ASP A 93 13.00 -7.47 3.42
C ASP A 93 13.25 -6.02 3.87
N PRO A 94 13.13 -5.02 2.98
CA PRO A 94 13.38 -3.63 3.33
C PRO A 94 12.33 -3.04 4.28
N GLY A 95 11.10 -3.55 4.27
CA GLY A 95 10.05 -3.13 5.20
C GLY A 95 10.32 -3.66 6.60
N ASP A 96 10.75 -4.90 6.75
CA ASP A 96 11.12 -5.47 8.05
C ASP A 96 12.35 -4.76 8.62
N LEU A 97 13.31 -4.39 7.77
CA LEU A 97 14.42 -3.51 8.17
C LEU A 97 13.90 -2.17 8.69
N ALA A 98 12.98 -1.52 7.98
CA ALA A 98 12.41 -0.24 8.41
C ALA A 98 11.75 -0.35 9.78
N ALA A 99 10.96 -1.41 10.02
CA ALA A 99 10.33 -1.64 11.32
C ALA A 99 11.34 -1.79 12.45
N GLU A 100 12.39 -2.60 12.24
CA GLU A 100 13.44 -2.86 13.23
C GLU A 100 14.17 -1.58 13.62
N ILE A 101 14.68 -0.83 12.64
CA ILE A 101 15.49 0.35 12.90
C ILE A 101 14.69 1.55 13.43
N ILE A 102 13.43 1.73 12.98
CA ILE A 102 12.55 2.76 13.52
C ILE A 102 12.23 2.44 14.99
N LYS A 103 11.96 1.18 15.32
CA LYS A 103 11.72 0.74 16.69
C LYS A 103 12.93 0.99 17.59
N GLU A 104 14.14 0.74 17.10
CA GLU A 104 15.37 0.95 17.85
C GLU A 104 15.70 2.44 18.03
N ALA A 105 15.45 3.25 16.98
CA ALA A 105 15.77 4.68 17.01
C ALA A 105 14.83 5.51 17.90
N LYS A 106 13.62 5.04 18.19
CA LYS A 106 12.58 5.81 18.89
C LYS A 106 12.09 5.11 20.14
N GLN A 107 11.89 5.88 21.22
CA GLN A 107 11.37 5.37 22.49
C GLN A 107 9.83 5.32 22.54
N SER A 108 9.15 6.14 21.74
CA SER A 108 7.68 6.19 21.66
C SER A 108 7.20 6.49 20.24
N PHE A 109 6.03 5.98 19.91
CA PHE A 109 5.40 6.17 18.60
C PHE A 109 3.96 6.59 18.78
N GLN A 110 3.52 7.54 17.95
CA GLN A 110 2.10 7.82 17.78
C GLN A 110 1.78 7.67 16.29
N PRO A 111 1.04 6.63 15.89
CA PRO A 111 0.62 6.45 14.50
C PRO A 111 -0.24 7.63 14.06
N THR A 112 0.24 8.39 13.08
CA THR A 112 -0.45 9.61 12.61
C THR A 112 -0.58 9.69 11.11
N ILE A 113 0.08 8.78 10.37
CA ILE A 113 0.09 8.82 8.91
C ILE A 113 -1.25 8.31 8.40
N THR A 114 -1.84 9.05 7.47
CA THR A 114 -3.10 8.70 6.81
C THR A 114 -2.86 8.08 5.43
N LEU A 115 -3.86 7.37 4.89
CA LEU A 115 -3.79 6.88 3.50
C LEU A 115 -3.71 8.03 2.50
N VAL A 116 -4.31 9.18 2.80
CA VAL A 116 -4.22 10.41 2.00
C VAL A 116 -2.78 10.94 1.96
N GLU A 117 -2.10 10.99 3.11
CA GLU A 117 -0.70 11.43 3.16
C GLU A 117 0.22 10.44 2.41
N THR A 118 -0.08 9.14 2.48
CA THR A 118 0.64 8.10 1.74
C THR A 118 0.48 8.30 0.23
N GLU A 119 -0.74 8.53 -0.26
CA GLU A 119 -1.02 8.84 -1.67
C GLU A 119 -0.32 10.13 -2.12
N SER A 120 -0.36 11.18 -1.28
CA SER A 120 0.33 12.44 -1.54
C SER A 120 1.84 12.25 -1.67
N LEU A 121 2.46 11.43 -0.79
CA LEU A 121 3.88 11.10 -0.91
C LEU A 121 4.17 10.36 -2.22
N ILE A 122 3.40 9.33 -2.56
CA ILE A 122 3.57 8.53 -3.78
C ILE A 122 3.48 9.44 -5.02
N THR A 123 2.48 10.31 -5.08
CA THR A 123 2.31 11.28 -6.17
C THR A 123 3.51 12.23 -6.26
N ARG A 124 3.92 12.83 -5.15
CA ARG A 124 5.08 13.72 -5.12
C ARG A 124 6.38 13.02 -5.51
N LEU A 125 6.55 11.76 -5.13
CA LEU A 125 7.72 10.97 -5.53
C LEU A 125 7.74 10.71 -7.05
N SER A 126 6.58 10.49 -7.67
CA SER A 126 6.51 10.32 -9.13
C SER A 126 6.86 11.61 -9.88
N ASP A 127 6.44 12.74 -9.36
CA ASP A 127 6.64 14.06 -10.00
C ASP A 127 8.05 14.64 -9.73
N THR A 128 8.74 14.12 -8.70
CA THR A 128 10.04 14.63 -8.27
C THR A 128 11.17 13.97 -9.03
N ARG A 129 12.15 14.77 -9.47
CA ARG A 129 13.40 14.29 -10.07
C ARG A 129 14.56 14.39 -9.07
N GLY A 130 15.51 13.48 -9.21
CA GLY A 130 16.75 13.46 -8.44
C GLY A 130 16.65 12.69 -7.13
N ILE A 131 17.67 11.91 -6.84
CA ILE A 131 17.75 11.01 -5.68
C ILE A 131 17.59 11.81 -4.37
N LYS A 132 18.34 12.90 -4.21
CA LYS A 132 18.33 13.72 -2.99
C LYS A 132 16.94 14.25 -2.63
N ASN A 133 16.20 14.75 -3.62
CA ASN A 133 14.86 15.29 -3.41
C ASN A 133 13.88 14.20 -3.00
N LYS A 134 13.92 13.04 -3.65
CA LYS A 134 13.09 11.88 -3.28
C LYS A 134 13.43 11.35 -1.90
N THR A 135 14.72 11.25 -1.58
CA THR A 135 15.19 10.88 -0.24
C THR A 135 14.59 11.81 0.82
N SER A 136 14.70 13.13 0.64
CA SER A 136 14.16 14.09 1.60
C SER A 136 12.64 13.97 1.80
N LEU A 137 11.88 13.73 0.72
CA LEU A 137 10.44 13.51 0.80
C LEU A 137 10.09 12.27 1.64
N LEU A 138 10.78 11.17 1.38
CA LEU A 138 10.55 9.90 2.09
C LEU A 138 11.00 10.01 3.55
N THR A 139 12.18 10.60 3.80
CA THR A 139 12.71 10.86 5.16
C THR A 139 11.72 11.63 6.02
N ALA A 140 11.09 12.67 5.47
CA ALA A 140 10.14 13.50 6.22
C ALA A 140 8.94 12.68 6.75
N LEU A 141 8.43 11.73 5.98
CA LEU A 141 7.34 10.87 6.43
C LEU A 141 7.82 9.77 7.38
N LEU A 142 8.97 9.14 7.10
CA LEU A 142 9.56 8.10 7.97
C LEU A 142 9.91 8.62 9.37
N ARG A 143 10.28 9.89 9.51
CA ARG A 143 10.50 10.50 10.82
C ARG A 143 9.27 10.51 11.72
N ARG A 144 8.08 10.51 11.15
CA ARG A 144 6.80 10.46 11.87
C ARG A 144 6.26 9.05 12.04
N ALA A 145 6.69 8.11 11.19
CA ALA A 145 6.14 6.77 11.12
C ALA A 145 6.36 5.97 12.41
N SER A 146 5.34 5.19 12.81
CA SER A 146 5.53 4.07 13.71
C SER A 146 6.35 2.97 13.01
N PRO A 147 6.89 1.97 13.72
CA PRO A 147 7.59 0.85 13.11
C PRO A 147 6.74 0.14 12.04
N LEU A 148 5.46 -0.05 12.32
CA LEU A 148 4.55 -0.76 11.44
C LEU A 148 4.16 0.10 10.23
N GLU A 149 3.90 1.38 10.41
CA GLU A 149 3.68 2.33 9.32
C GLU A 149 4.91 2.40 8.40
N GLY A 150 6.11 2.48 8.96
CA GLY A 150 7.37 2.46 8.20
C GLY A 150 7.56 1.18 7.41
N LYS A 151 7.27 0.01 8.01
CA LYS A 151 7.32 -1.29 7.34
C LYS A 151 6.47 -1.29 6.07
N TYR A 152 5.19 -0.96 6.20
CA TYR A 152 4.26 -1.06 5.07
C TYR A 152 4.40 0.07 4.06
N LEU A 153 4.83 1.26 4.49
CA LEU A 153 5.21 2.32 3.56
C LEU A 153 6.37 1.88 2.66
N ILE A 154 7.41 1.28 3.22
CA ILE A 154 8.56 0.80 2.43
C ILE A 154 8.17 -0.38 1.53
N LYS A 155 7.38 -1.34 2.03
CA LYS A 155 6.87 -2.46 1.21
C LYS A 155 6.04 -1.96 0.03
N LEU A 156 5.18 -0.97 0.25
CA LEU A 156 4.36 -0.35 -0.80
C LEU A 156 5.24 0.35 -1.85
N LEU A 157 6.25 1.10 -1.43
CA LEU A 157 7.21 1.74 -2.35
C LEU A 157 8.09 0.74 -3.09
N ALA A 158 8.39 -0.42 -2.48
CA ALA A 158 9.10 -1.52 -3.13
C ALA A 158 8.21 -2.33 -4.11
N GLY A 159 6.90 -2.10 -4.12
CA GLY A 159 5.94 -2.75 -5.03
C GLY A 159 5.51 -4.16 -4.61
N ASP A 160 5.84 -4.61 -3.40
CA ASP A 160 5.42 -5.92 -2.91
C ASP A 160 5.23 -5.90 -1.38
N LEU A 161 3.99 -6.08 -0.95
CA LEU A 161 3.66 -6.17 0.48
C LEU A 161 4.15 -7.46 1.14
N ARG A 162 4.41 -8.52 0.35
CA ARG A 162 4.84 -9.86 0.80
C ARG A 162 3.92 -10.49 1.85
N ILE A 163 2.62 -10.31 1.70
CA ILE A 163 1.60 -10.85 2.60
C ILE A 163 0.88 -12.08 2.00
N GLY A 164 1.36 -12.57 0.85
CA GLY A 164 0.74 -13.68 0.15
C GLY A 164 -0.67 -13.39 -0.36
N LEU A 165 -0.94 -12.13 -0.67
CA LEU A 165 -2.16 -11.66 -1.31
C LEU A 165 -1.82 -11.29 -2.76
N ARG A 166 -2.55 -11.86 -3.70
CA ARG A 166 -2.47 -11.51 -5.13
C ARG A 166 -3.75 -10.81 -5.55
N GLU A 167 -3.73 -10.09 -6.64
CA GLU A 167 -4.85 -9.27 -7.14
C GLU A 167 -6.17 -10.03 -7.19
N GLY A 168 -6.20 -11.27 -7.69
CA GLY A 168 -7.41 -12.10 -7.69
C GLY A 168 -8.00 -12.40 -6.29
N LEU A 169 -7.18 -12.36 -5.22
CA LEU A 169 -7.69 -12.44 -3.86
C LEU A 169 -8.24 -11.10 -3.37
N VAL A 170 -7.74 -9.98 -3.88
CA VAL A 170 -8.31 -8.65 -3.62
C VAL A 170 -9.67 -8.54 -4.31
N GLU A 171 -9.79 -9.01 -5.56
CA GLU A 171 -11.08 -9.10 -6.27
C GLU A 171 -12.10 -9.97 -5.50
N ASP A 172 -11.70 -11.15 -5.01
CA ASP A 172 -12.57 -12.01 -4.19
C ASP A 172 -12.97 -11.32 -2.87
N ALA A 173 -12.06 -10.59 -2.24
CA ALA A 173 -12.37 -9.82 -1.04
C ALA A 173 -13.36 -8.68 -1.32
N ILE A 174 -13.22 -7.97 -2.44
CA ILE A 174 -14.16 -6.92 -2.90
C ILE A 174 -15.53 -7.54 -3.18
N ALA A 175 -15.58 -8.65 -3.94
CA ALA A 175 -16.81 -9.34 -4.28
C ALA A 175 -17.59 -9.74 -3.02
N ARG A 176 -16.92 -10.35 -2.04
CA ARG A 176 -17.52 -10.75 -0.75
C ARG A 176 -17.90 -9.55 0.11
N ALA A 177 -17.08 -8.51 0.14
CA ALA A 177 -17.35 -7.31 0.94
C ALA A 177 -18.63 -6.59 0.53
N PHE A 178 -18.91 -6.57 -0.77
CA PHE A 178 -20.00 -5.80 -1.34
C PHE A 178 -21.07 -6.67 -2.03
N GLU A 179 -21.10 -7.99 -1.71
CA GLU A 179 -22.10 -8.94 -2.19
C GLU A 179 -22.24 -8.97 -3.72
N GLN A 180 -21.11 -8.86 -4.43
CA GLN A 180 -21.02 -8.92 -5.88
C GLN A 180 -20.55 -10.29 -6.35
N GLN A 181 -20.81 -10.63 -7.62
CA GLN A 181 -20.21 -11.81 -8.23
C GLN A 181 -18.74 -11.56 -8.54
N LEU A 182 -17.87 -12.51 -8.19
CA LEU A 182 -16.42 -12.38 -8.47
C LEU A 182 -16.15 -12.16 -9.96
N ALA A 183 -16.90 -12.82 -10.84
CA ALA A 183 -16.73 -12.66 -12.30
C ALA A 183 -17.03 -11.21 -12.76
N ASP A 184 -18.03 -10.56 -12.16
CA ASP A 184 -18.37 -9.16 -12.50
C ASP A 184 -17.29 -8.20 -11.99
N VAL A 185 -16.74 -8.44 -10.78
CA VAL A 185 -15.62 -7.65 -10.22
C VAL A 185 -14.36 -7.78 -11.08
N ALA A 186 -13.97 -9.02 -11.41
CA ALA A 186 -12.79 -9.28 -12.24
C ALA A 186 -12.93 -8.68 -13.65
N TYR A 187 -14.12 -8.78 -14.26
CA TYR A 187 -14.39 -8.20 -15.56
C TYR A 187 -14.34 -6.66 -15.52
N ALA A 188 -14.93 -6.03 -14.52
CA ALA A 188 -14.88 -4.59 -14.35
C ALA A 188 -13.43 -4.10 -14.11
N ASN A 189 -12.64 -4.81 -13.28
CA ASN A 189 -11.24 -4.49 -13.04
C ASN A 189 -10.41 -4.55 -14.33
N MET A 190 -10.63 -5.58 -15.14
CA MET A 190 -9.97 -5.71 -16.45
C MET A 190 -10.31 -4.53 -17.39
N LEU A 191 -11.56 -4.09 -17.43
CA LEU A 191 -11.99 -2.97 -18.28
C LEU A 191 -11.49 -1.61 -17.81
N LEU A 192 -11.47 -1.40 -16.50
CA LEU A 192 -11.08 -0.12 -15.88
C LEU A 192 -9.56 0.03 -15.77
N GLY A 193 -8.82 -1.08 -15.62
CA GLY A 193 -7.40 -1.05 -15.29
C GLY A 193 -7.15 -0.35 -13.94
N ASP A 194 -8.11 -0.45 -13.01
CA ASP A 194 -8.04 0.18 -11.70
C ASP A 194 -8.91 -0.55 -10.67
N ILE A 195 -8.28 -1.39 -9.87
CA ILE A 195 -8.96 -2.13 -8.80
C ILE A 195 -9.55 -1.21 -7.72
N GLY A 196 -9.01 -0.01 -7.56
CA GLY A 196 -9.53 0.99 -6.63
C GLY A 196 -10.88 1.55 -7.10
N GLU A 197 -11.01 1.92 -8.36
CA GLU A 197 -12.29 2.33 -8.95
C GLU A 197 -13.28 1.16 -8.95
N THR A 198 -12.80 -0.04 -9.28
CA THR A 198 -13.60 -1.27 -9.24
C THR A 198 -14.21 -1.51 -7.87
N ALA A 199 -13.45 -1.32 -6.79
CA ALA A 199 -13.94 -1.50 -5.43
C ALA A 199 -15.06 -0.50 -5.07
N VAL A 200 -14.92 0.76 -5.48
CA VAL A 200 -15.95 1.79 -5.26
C VAL A 200 -17.23 1.46 -6.04
N ARG A 201 -17.11 1.04 -7.31
CA ARG A 201 -18.26 0.62 -8.12
C ARG A 201 -18.93 -0.64 -7.59
N ALA A 202 -18.14 -1.60 -7.08
CA ALA A 202 -18.68 -2.79 -6.44
C ALA A 202 -19.56 -2.44 -5.23
N ARG A 203 -19.11 -1.49 -4.40
CA ARG A 203 -19.90 -0.97 -3.27
C ARG A 203 -21.21 -0.30 -3.73
N ALA A 204 -21.14 0.46 -4.81
CA ALA A 204 -22.31 1.13 -5.39
C ALA A 204 -23.24 0.19 -6.18
N SER A 205 -22.87 -1.10 -6.35
CA SER A 205 -23.55 -2.07 -7.22
C SER A 205 -23.63 -1.63 -8.70
N ASP A 206 -22.60 -0.90 -9.15
CA ASP A 206 -22.49 -0.27 -10.49
C ASP A 206 -21.34 -0.90 -11.31
N LEU A 207 -21.25 -2.22 -11.33
CA LEU A 207 -20.21 -2.93 -12.08
C LEU A 207 -20.61 -3.19 -13.54
N ARG A 208 -21.92 -3.18 -13.86
CA ARG A 208 -22.41 -3.56 -15.20
C ARG A 208 -22.35 -2.43 -16.21
N ASP A 209 -22.31 -1.20 -15.75
CA ASP A 209 -22.25 0.00 -16.60
C ASP A 209 -20.80 0.43 -16.92
N VAL A 210 -19.84 -0.47 -16.68
CA VAL A 210 -18.43 -0.23 -16.98
C VAL A 210 -18.18 -0.43 -18.48
N ASN A 211 -17.69 0.62 -19.14
CA ASN A 211 -17.24 0.57 -20.51
C ASN A 211 -15.71 0.58 -20.59
N MET A 212 -15.13 -0.14 -21.55
CA MET A 212 -13.70 -0.11 -21.81
C MET A 212 -13.24 1.32 -22.09
N ARG A 213 -12.22 1.77 -21.36
CA ARG A 213 -11.55 3.04 -21.65
C ARG A 213 -10.58 2.83 -22.82
N LEU A 214 -10.87 3.47 -23.97
CA LEU A 214 -9.98 3.44 -25.13
C LEU A 214 -8.61 4.04 -24.76
N PHE A 215 -7.54 3.45 -25.29
CA PHE A 215 -6.13 3.83 -25.10
C PHE A 215 -5.50 3.46 -23.74
N HIS A 216 -6.08 2.54 -22.99
CA HIS A 216 -5.39 1.90 -21.87
C HIS A 216 -4.87 0.52 -22.27
N PRO A 217 -3.62 0.16 -21.94
CA PRO A 217 -3.14 -1.21 -22.17
C PRO A 217 -3.94 -2.19 -21.31
N ILE A 218 -4.31 -3.30 -21.90
CA ILE A 218 -4.94 -4.44 -21.22
C ILE A 218 -3.84 -5.32 -20.63
#